data_59e66c4a241c01941fb34bf0fafa79c8
#
_entry.id   59e66c4a241c01941fb34bf0fafa79c8
#
_cell.length_a   1.000
_cell.length_b   1.000
_cell.length_c   1.000
_cell.angle_alpha   90.00
_cell.angle_beta   90.00
_cell.angle_gamma   90.00
#
_symmetry.space_group_name_H-M   'P 1'
#
loop_
_entity.id
_entity.type
_entity.pdbx_description
1 polymer ?
#
loop_
_entity_poly.entity_id
_entity_poly.type
_entity_poly.pdbx_seq_one_letter_code
_entity_poly.pdbx_strand_id
1 'polypeptide(L)'
;MVDMFNFLAFDVMGDPAFGASLGLLERSEYNSWVRVIVAIIKVVTIRIVVFYHIPFASKILPLLVPKSMKAKRDAHMKFAEDRVRERLERKTDRPDLWGLITGGPDKKKAQLSLDQMVGNAALFMVVGSETTATVLSGTPYLLLKSPRCMRRLKKEIHDNFISKEEMTIEALPKLRYMTAVLDEAIRVYPGAPETLARLVPIGGM
;
A
#
# COMPACT_ATOMS: atom_id res chain seq x y z
N MET A 1 -7.20 -12.88 -11.12
CA MET A 1 -6.10 -13.09 -10.14
C MET A 1 -5.49 -11.76 -9.71
N VAL A 2 -4.99 -10.92 -10.64
CA VAL A 2 -4.42 -9.59 -10.30
C VAL A 2 -5.41 -8.75 -9.50
N ASP A 3 -6.66 -8.62 -9.96
CA ASP A 3 -7.69 -7.85 -9.24
C ASP A 3 -7.96 -8.39 -7.83
N MET A 4 -7.95 -9.71 -7.63
CA MET A 4 -8.10 -10.31 -6.30
C MET A 4 -6.98 -9.91 -5.34
N PHE A 5 -5.73 -9.88 -5.80
CA PHE A 5 -4.61 -9.42 -4.98
C PHE A 5 -4.67 -7.92 -4.71
N ASN A 6 -5.16 -7.13 -5.67
CA ASN A 6 -5.45 -5.73 -5.43
C ASN A 6 -6.54 -5.55 -4.36
N PHE A 7 -7.68 -6.26 -4.48
CA PHE A 7 -8.75 -6.19 -3.48
C PHE A 7 -8.23 -6.56 -2.09
N LEU A 8 -7.47 -7.66 -2.00
CA LEU A 8 -6.87 -8.10 -0.74
C LEU A 8 -5.94 -7.04 -0.15
N ALA A 9 -5.03 -6.50 -0.96
CA ALA A 9 -4.04 -5.53 -0.48
C ALA A 9 -4.71 -4.21 -0.03
N PHE A 10 -5.71 -3.73 -0.76
CA PHE A 10 -6.48 -2.55 -0.36
C PHE A 10 -7.31 -2.80 0.91
N ASP A 11 -7.90 -3.98 1.06
CA ASP A 11 -8.67 -4.32 2.26
C ASP A 11 -7.78 -4.46 3.49
N VAL A 12 -6.62 -5.11 3.35
CA VAL A 12 -5.63 -5.22 4.44
C VAL A 12 -5.09 -3.86 4.84
N MET A 13 -4.80 -2.96 3.87
CA MET A 13 -4.31 -1.61 4.17
C MET A 13 -5.39 -0.67 4.70
N GLY A 14 -6.65 -0.90 4.34
CA GLY A 14 -7.78 -0.14 4.87
C GLY A 14 -7.92 -0.27 6.38
N ASP A 15 -7.60 -1.42 6.91
CA ASP A 15 -7.71 -1.69 8.33
C ASP A 15 -6.78 -0.83 9.21
N PRO A 16 -5.44 -0.80 9.02
CA PRO A 16 -4.57 0.07 9.79
C PRO A 16 -4.74 1.56 9.44
N ALA A 17 -5.11 1.89 8.19
CA ALA A 17 -5.24 3.27 7.73
C ALA A 17 -6.56 3.94 8.15
N PHE A 18 -7.65 3.18 8.29
CA PHE A 18 -8.99 3.71 8.57
C PHE A 18 -9.72 2.97 9.70
N GLY A 19 -9.09 1.95 10.28
CA GLY A 19 -9.72 1.09 11.31
C GLY A 19 -10.83 0.19 10.77
N ALA A 20 -10.92 0.00 9.45
CA ALA A 20 -11.90 -0.86 8.81
C ALA A 20 -11.47 -1.24 7.39
N SER A 21 -11.74 -2.49 6.99
CA SER A 21 -11.60 -2.93 5.61
C SER A 21 -12.51 -2.14 4.67
N LEU A 22 -12.09 -2.01 3.41
CA LEU A 22 -12.93 -1.40 2.36
C LEU A 22 -13.97 -2.36 1.80
N GLY A 23 -13.88 -3.67 2.10
CA GLY A 23 -14.79 -4.72 1.65
C GLY A 23 -14.73 -4.97 0.14
N LEU A 24 -13.57 -4.76 -0.49
CA LEU A 24 -13.39 -4.95 -1.93
C LEU A 24 -13.33 -6.42 -2.30
N LEU A 25 -12.68 -7.23 -1.46
CA LEU A 25 -12.54 -8.67 -1.69
C LEU A 25 -13.91 -9.36 -1.62
N GLU A 26 -14.74 -8.97 -0.64
CA GLU A 26 -16.09 -9.51 -0.48
C GLU A 26 -16.99 -9.19 -1.67
N ARG A 27 -16.96 -7.93 -2.14
CA ARG A 27 -17.77 -7.48 -3.27
C ARG A 27 -17.20 -7.86 -4.63
N SER A 28 -15.91 -8.23 -4.68
CA SER A 28 -15.15 -8.50 -5.91
C SER A 28 -15.20 -7.35 -6.92
N GLU A 29 -15.31 -6.12 -6.43
CA GLU A 29 -15.42 -4.91 -7.24
C GLU A 29 -14.57 -3.77 -6.68
N TYR A 30 -13.94 -3.02 -7.60
CA TYR A 30 -13.32 -1.75 -7.24
C TYR A 30 -14.37 -0.71 -6.92
N ASN A 31 -14.29 -0.10 -5.75
CA ASN A 31 -15.05 1.10 -5.49
C ASN A 31 -14.52 2.29 -6.32
N SER A 32 -15.31 3.34 -6.45
CA SER A 32 -14.96 4.53 -7.24
C SER A 32 -13.65 5.18 -6.77
N TRP A 33 -13.39 5.14 -5.49
CA TRP A 33 -12.21 5.74 -4.87
C TRP A 33 -10.91 5.01 -5.22
N VAL A 34 -10.89 3.67 -5.18
CA VAL A 34 -9.72 2.86 -5.57
C VAL A 34 -9.42 3.01 -7.06
N ARG A 35 -10.43 3.09 -7.92
CA ARG A 35 -10.22 3.39 -9.36
C ARG A 35 -9.52 4.73 -9.58
N VAL A 36 -9.82 5.72 -8.74
CA VAL A 36 -9.15 7.02 -8.77
C VAL A 36 -7.68 6.91 -8.35
N ILE A 37 -7.36 6.12 -7.32
CA ILE A 37 -5.98 5.88 -6.88
C ILE A 37 -5.14 5.34 -8.04
N VAL A 38 -5.57 4.26 -8.68
CA VAL A 38 -4.87 3.64 -9.82
C VAL A 38 -4.63 4.65 -10.96
N ALA A 39 -5.63 5.51 -11.23
CA ALA A 39 -5.48 6.56 -12.24
C ALA A 39 -4.49 7.65 -11.82
N ILE A 40 -4.48 8.05 -10.55
CA ILE A 40 -3.58 9.08 -10.02
C ILE A 40 -2.13 8.61 -10.07
N ILE A 41 -1.83 7.35 -9.72
CA ILE A 41 -0.47 6.81 -9.72
C ILE A 41 0.18 7.01 -11.10
N LYS A 42 -0.51 6.64 -12.18
CA LYS A 42 0.00 6.83 -13.56
C LYS A 42 0.37 8.28 -13.85
N VAL A 43 -0.47 9.22 -13.42
CA VAL A 43 -0.25 10.65 -13.66
C VAL A 43 0.90 11.18 -12.80
N VAL A 44 0.98 10.74 -11.54
CA VAL A 44 2.07 11.13 -10.63
C VAL A 44 3.40 10.63 -11.17
N THR A 45 3.48 9.39 -11.65
CA THR A 45 4.69 8.83 -12.26
C THR A 45 5.13 9.65 -13.47
N ILE A 46 4.21 9.91 -14.40
CA ILE A 46 4.51 10.76 -15.58
C ILE A 46 5.00 12.14 -15.14
N ARG A 47 4.36 12.74 -14.16
CA ARG A 47 4.73 14.04 -13.60
C ARG A 47 6.13 14.04 -13.01
N ILE A 48 6.48 13.02 -12.23
CA ILE A 48 7.81 12.88 -11.63
C ILE A 48 8.87 12.78 -12.73
N VAL A 49 8.67 11.91 -13.73
CA VAL A 49 9.58 11.74 -14.86
C VAL A 49 9.76 13.05 -15.64
N VAL A 50 8.65 13.74 -15.94
CA VAL A 50 8.71 15.02 -16.67
C VAL A 50 9.45 16.10 -15.87
N PHE A 51 9.21 16.19 -14.56
CA PHE A 51 9.91 17.18 -13.71
C PHE A 51 11.39 16.88 -13.56
N TYR A 52 11.76 15.60 -13.54
CA TYR A 52 13.17 15.21 -13.45
C TYR A 52 13.95 15.58 -14.70
N HIS A 53 13.36 15.40 -15.88
CA HIS A 53 14.04 15.68 -17.16
C HIS A 53 13.86 17.09 -17.68
N ILE A 54 12.80 17.80 -17.27
CA ILE A 54 12.47 19.14 -17.77
C ILE A 54 12.25 20.10 -16.60
N PRO A 55 13.29 20.78 -16.09
CA PRO A 55 13.19 21.63 -14.91
C PRO A 55 12.10 22.73 -15.00
N PHE A 56 11.84 23.26 -16.19
CA PHE A 56 10.82 24.29 -16.41
C PHE A 56 9.39 23.74 -16.43
N ALA A 57 9.22 22.44 -16.58
CA ALA A 57 7.89 21.78 -16.59
C ALA A 57 7.12 22.02 -15.28
N SER A 58 7.83 22.20 -14.16
CA SER A 58 7.21 22.49 -12.85
C SER A 58 6.34 23.76 -12.86
N LYS A 59 6.66 24.74 -13.72
CA LYS A 59 5.91 26.01 -13.84
C LYS A 59 4.71 25.88 -14.80
N ILE A 60 4.81 25.05 -15.81
CA ILE A 60 3.83 24.95 -16.93
C ILE A 60 2.83 23.84 -16.68
N LEU A 61 3.28 22.67 -16.18
CA LEU A 61 2.44 21.50 -16.03
C LEU A 61 1.21 21.69 -15.11
N PRO A 62 1.29 22.45 -14.00
CA PRO A 62 0.11 22.74 -13.17
C PRO A 62 -1.01 23.48 -13.91
N LEU A 63 -0.67 24.25 -14.94
CA LEU A 63 -1.63 24.99 -15.78
C LEU A 63 -2.34 24.05 -16.78
N LEU A 64 -1.67 22.95 -17.16
CA LEU A 64 -2.19 21.97 -18.12
C LEU A 64 -3.00 20.86 -17.46
N VAL A 65 -3.07 20.79 -16.11
CA VAL A 65 -3.83 19.76 -15.41
C VAL A 65 -5.33 19.98 -15.60
N PRO A 66 -6.05 19.02 -16.24
CA PRO A 66 -7.48 19.15 -16.48
C PRO A 66 -8.27 19.34 -15.16
N LYS A 67 -9.32 20.14 -15.19
CA LYS A 67 -10.23 20.35 -14.04
C LYS A 67 -10.80 19.04 -13.50
N SER A 68 -11.08 18.07 -14.38
CA SER A 68 -11.54 16.74 -14.00
C SER A 68 -10.54 15.96 -13.12
N MET A 69 -9.24 16.15 -13.33
CA MET A 69 -8.21 15.53 -12.49
C MET A 69 -8.07 16.19 -11.12
N LYS A 70 -8.23 17.52 -11.08
CA LYS A 70 -8.30 18.25 -9.79
C LYS A 70 -9.49 17.74 -8.98
N ALA A 71 -10.68 17.65 -9.60
CA ALA A 71 -11.87 17.13 -8.95
C ALA A 71 -11.70 15.68 -8.43
N LYS A 72 -11.03 14.81 -9.20
CA LYS A 72 -10.72 13.44 -8.76
C LYS A 72 -9.77 13.42 -7.55
N ARG A 73 -8.74 14.26 -7.56
CA ARG A 73 -7.83 14.40 -6.43
C ARG A 73 -8.56 14.89 -5.18
N ASP A 74 -9.40 15.93 -5.34
CA ASP A 74 -10.13 16.51 -4.23
C ASP A 74 -11.14 15.50 -3.66
N ALA A 75 -11.81 14.73 -4.51
CA ALA A 75 -12.67 13.63 -4.09
C ALA A 75 -11.89 12.52 -3.33
N HIS A 76 -10.66 12.21 -3.77
CA HIS A 76 -9.78 11.25 -3.09
C HIS A 76 -9.39 11.75 -1.69
N MET A 77 -8.97 13.02 -1.58
CA MET A 77 -8.60 13.60 -0.28
C MET A 77 -9.81 13.69 0.66
N LYS A 78 -10.97 14.08 0.13
CA LYS A 78 -12.21 14.12 0.91
C LYS A 78 -12.61 12.74 1.45
N PHE A 79 -12.52 11.71 0.63
CA PHE A 79 -12.79 10.33 1.09
C PHE A 79 -11.85 9.92 2.23
N ALA A 80 -10.54 10.22 2.09
CA ALA A 80 -9.58 9.93 3.15
C ALA A 80 -9.89 10.74 4.42
N GLU A 81 -10.27 12.00 4.29
CA GLU A 81 -10.68 12.85 5.42
C GLU A 81 -11.91 12.29 6.13
N ASP A 82 -12.97 11.97 5.40
CA ASP A 82 -14.21 11.40 5.95
C ASP A 82 -13.90 10.11 6.75
N ARG A 83 -13.05 9.24 6.21
CA ARG A 83 -12.65 7.99 6.87
C ARG A 83 -11.78 8.20 8.11
N VAL A 84 -10.85 9.14 8.06
CA VAL A 84 -10.02 9.49 9.23
C VAL A 84 -10.90 10.09 10.33
N ARG A 85 -11.82 10.99 10.00
CA ARG A 85 -12.77 11.56 10.97
C ARG A 85 -13.65 10.48 11.61
N GLU A 86 -14.25 9.62 10.77
CA GLU A 86 -15.05 8.48 11.24
C GLU A 86 -14.24 7.57 12.18
N ARG A 87 -12.96 7.33 11.88
CA ARG A 87 -12.10 6.54 12.76
C ARG A 87 -11.77 7.25 14.06
N LEU A 88 -11.53 8.56 14.05
CA LEU A 88 -11.24 9.34 15.27
C LEU A 88 -12.45 9.43 16.20
N GLU A 89 -13.66 9.43 15.67
CA GLU A 89 -14.91 9.42 16.44
C GLU A 89 -15.19 8.05 17.09
N ARG A 90 -14.67 6.96 16.49
CA ARG A 90 -14.81 5.62 17.05
C ARG A 90 -13.98 5.45 18.31
N LYS A 91 -14.64 5.20 19.44
CA LYS A 91 -13.98 4.72 20.63
C LYS A 91 -13.64 3.24 20.46
N THR A 92 -12.37 2.90 20.35
CA THR A 92 -11.91 1.52 20.24
C THR A 92 -10.56 1.35 20.93
N ASP A 93 -10.41 0.25 21.63
CA ASP A 93 -9.15 -0.17 22.28
C ASP A 93 -8.26 -0.97 21.32
N ARG A 94 -8.68 -1.10 20.06
CA ARG A 94 -7.91 -1.85 19.06
C ARG A 94 -6.62 -1.13 18.74
N PRO A 95 -5.46 -1.83 18.77
CA PRO A 95 -4.19 -1.26 18.37
C PRO A 95 -4.18 -1.06 16.84
N ASP A 96 -4.30 0.17 16.40
CA ASP A 96 -4.11 0.60 15.03
C ASP A 96 -3.13 1.77 14.98
N LEU A 97 -2.80 2.24 13.77
CA LEU A 97 -1.86 3.36 13.61
C LEU A 97 -2.31 4.61 14.37
N TRP A 98 -3.62 4.87 14.39
CA TRP A 98 -4.19 6.04 15.05
C TRP A 98 -4.16 5.91 16.57
N GLY A 99 -4.42 4.73 17.10
CA GLY A 99 -4.30 4.43 18.54
C GLY A 99 -2.86 4.68 19.02
N LEU A 100 -1.85 4.30 18.23
CA LEU A 100 -0.44 4.54 18.54
C LEU A 100 -0.07 6.03 18.45
N ILE A 101 -0.64 6.77 17.50
CA ILE A 101 -0.35 8.19 17.26
C ILE A 101 -1.11 9.10 18.24
N THR A 102 -2.37 8.77 18.55
CA THR A 102 -3.25 9.63 19.35
C THR A 102 -3.35 9.23 20.81
N GLY A 103 -3.09 7.99 21.15
CA GLY A 103 -3.41 7.36 22.45
C GLY A 103 -2.23 6.83 23.26
N GLY A 104 -0.99 7.06 22.87
CA GLY A 104 0.17 6.65 23.67
C GLY A 104 0.19 7.33 25.04
N PRO A 105 0.73 6.65 26.09
CA PRO A 105 0.76 7.17 27.47
C PRO A 105 1.48 8.52 27.60
N ASP A 106 2.30 8.88 26.63
CA ASP A 106 2.97 10.19 26.53
C ASP A 106 2.18 11.17 25.65
N LYS A 107 1.13 11.77 26.21
CA LYS A 107 0.35 12.85 25.58
C LYS A 107 1.17 14.08 25.20
N LYS A 108 2.48 14.11 25.45
CA LYS A 108 3.41 15.19 25.09
C LYS A 108 4.10 15.00 23.75
N LYS A 109 3.96 13.85 23.09
CA LYS A 109 4.47 13.67 21.71
C LYS A 109 3.57 14.42 20.75
N ALA A 110 4.18 15.12 19.81
CA ALA A 110 3.53 15.96 18.83
C ALA A 110 2.31 15.26 18.20
N GLN A 111 1.12 15.73 18.54
CA GLN A 111 -0.09 15.26 17.90
C GLN A 111 -0.07 15.72 16.44
N LEU A 112 -0.27 14.78 15.51
CA LEU A 112 -0.44 15.12 14.11
C LEU A 112 -1.70 15.97 13.93
N SER A 113 -1.63 17.00 13.10
CA SER A 113 -2.82 17.73 12.67
C SER A 113 -3.73 16.83 11.85
N LEU A 114 -5.02 17.17 11.74
CA LEU A 114 -5.96 16.40 10.90
C LEU A 114 -5.47 16.29 9.46
N ASP A 115 -4.95 17.37 8.88
CA ASP A 115 -4.41 17.38 7.52
C ASP A 115 -3.22 16.42 7.36
N GLN A 116 -2.34 16.32 8.36
CA GLN A 116 -1.25 15.36 8.38
C GLN A 116 -1.76 13.93 8.49
N MET A 117 -2.79 13.69 9.31
CA MET A 117 -3.42 12.38 9.43
C MET A 117 -4.06 11.94 8.11
N VAL A 118 -4.81 12.83 7.47
CA VAL A 118 -5.45 12.58 6.16
C VAL A 118 -4.40 12.31 5.08
N GLY A 119 -3.34 13.13 5.02
CA GLY A 119 -2.24 12.94 4.08
C GLY A 119 -1.53 11.59 4.27
N ASN A 120 -1.25 11.21 5.52
CA ASN A 120 -0.62 9.93 5.83
C ASN A 120 -1.54 8.74 5.49
N ALA A 121 -2.83 8.81 5.83
CA ALA A 121 -3.79 7.76 5.49
C ALA A 121 -3.91 7.57 3.98
N ALA A 122 -4.03 8.65 3.22
CA ALA A 122 -4.07 8.59 1.76
C ALA A 122 -2.77 8.00 1.18
N LEU A 123 -1.61 8.35 1.75
CA LEU A 123 -0.31 7.81 1.33
C LEU A 123 -0.19 6.32 1.64
N PHE A 124 -0.57 5.87 2.84
CA PHE A 124 -0.53 4.46 3.22
C PHE A 124 -1.38 3.59 2.30
N MET A 125 -2.55 4.07 1.91
CA MET A 125 -3.42 3.36 0.98
C MET A 125 -2.77 3.18 -0.40
N VAL A 126 -2.10 4.21 -0.90
CA VAL A 126 -1.44 4.13 -2.21
C VAL A 126 -0.20 3.23 -2.15
N VAL A 127 0.70 3.52 -1.20
CA VAL A 127 2.01 2.86 -1.13
C VAL A 127 1.88 1.39 -0.70
N GLY A 128 1.05 1.12 0.30
CA GLY A 128 0.91 -0.23 0.87
C GLY A 128 0.11 -1.20 0.00
N SER A 129 -0.82 -0.70 -0.81
CA SER A 129 -1.69 -1.58 -1.60
C SER A 129 -1.06 -1.96 -2.93
N GLU A 130 -0.69 -1.01 -3.77
CA GLU A 130 -0.22 -1.26 -5.14
C GLU A 130 1.10 -2.06 -5.19
N THR A 131 2.07 -1.71 -4.35
CA THR A 131 3.36 -2.42 -4.32
C THR A 131 3.19 -3.86 -3.87
N THR A 132 2.40 -4.08 -2.82
CA THR A 132 2.10 -5.41 -2.29
C THR A 132 1.32 -6.25 -3.30
N ALA A 133 0.27 -5.71 -3.91
CA ALA A 133 -0.52 -6.41 -4.92
C ALA A 133 0.31 -6.79 -6.15
N THR A 134 1.25 -5.92 -6.55
CA THR A 134 2.18 -6.20 -7.66
C THR A 134 3.04 -7.43 -7.35
N VAL A 135 3.68 -7.48 -6.19
CA VAL A 135 4.49 -8.62 -5.77
C VAL A 135 3.65 -9.89 -5.62
N LEU A 136 2.48 -9.80 -4.97
CA LEU A 136 1.56 -10.92 -4.83
C LEU A 136 1.04 -11.45 -6.16
N SER A 137 0.91 -10.60 -7.18
CA SER A 137 0.51 -11.01 -8.53
C SER A 137 1.67 -11.64 -9.31
N GLY A 138 2.87 -11.11 -9.19
CA GLY A 138 4.07 -11.59 -9.86
C GLY A 138 4.57 -12.92 -9.32
N THR A 139 4.52 -13.11 -8.01
CA THR A 139 5.03 -14.33 -7.35
C THR A 139 4.39 -15.62 -7.86
N PRO A 140 3.04 -15.78 -7.90
CA PRO A 140 2.41 -16.97 -8.47
C PRO A 140 2.72 -17.16 -9.95
N TYR A 141 2.80 -16.08 -10.73
CA TYR A 141 3.18 -16.17 -12.13
C TYR A 141 4.58 -16.77 -12.33
N LEU A 142 5.56 -16.30 -11.56
CA LEU A 142 6.93 -16.83 -11.58
C LEU A 142 6.99 -18.29 -11.12
N LEU A 143 6.26 -18.63 -10.06
CA LEU A 143 6.15 -19.99 -9.55
C LEU A 143 5.50 -20.96 -10.56
N LEU A 144 4.46 -20.53 -11.27
CA LEU A 144 3.81 -21.32 -12.33
C LEU A 144 4.77 -21.59 -13.49
N LYS A 145 5.65 -20.66 -13.80
CA LYS A 145 6.73 -20.85 -14.79
C LYS A 145 7.90 -21.71 -14.28
N SER A 146 7.96 -21.97 -12.98
CA SER A 146 9.05 -22.72 -12.34
C SER A 146 8.51 -23.90 -11.52
N PRO A 147 8.05 -25.00 -12.17
CA PRO A 147 7.41 -26.13 -11.48
C PRO A 147 8.27 -26.76 -10.38
N ARG A 148 9.59 -26.71 -10.51
CA ARG A 148 10.53 -27.19 -9.49
C ARG A 148 10.42 -26.34 -8.21
N CYS A 149 10.40 -25.02 -8.35
CA CYS A 149 10.27 -24.11 -7.21
C CYS A 149 8.90 -24.24 -6.55
N MET A 150 7.84 -24.35 -7.36
CA MET A 150 6.49 -24.57 -6.87
C MET A 150 6.37 -25.86 -6.04
N ARG A 151 6.94 -26.97 -6.54
CA ARG A 151 6.92 -28.24 -5.79
C ARG A 151 7.67 -28.14 -4.46
N ARG A 152 8.83 -27.48 -4.46
CA ARG A 152 9.62 -27.31 -3.24
C ARG A 152 8.91 -26.42 -2.22
N LEU A 153 8.29 -25.33 -2.66
CA LEU A 153 7.49 -24.46 -1.78
C LEU A 153 6.29 -25.20 -1.18
N LYS A 154 5.53 -25.93 -2.03
CA LYS A 154 4.42 -26.75 -1.55
C LYS A 154 4.89 -27.77 -0.52
N LYS A 155 6.01 -28.46 -0.77
CA LYS A 155 6.57 -29.43 0.16
C LYS A 155 6.92 -28.77 1.50
N GLU A 156 7.62 -27.62 1.51
CA GLU A 156 7.94 -26.91 2.75
C GLU A 156 6.68 -26.56 3.55
N ILE A 157 5.63 -26.04 2.89
CA ILE A 157 4.38 -25.70 3.56
C ILE A 157 3.72 -26.94 4.17
N HIS A 158 3.60 -28.05 3.41
CA HIS A 158 2.98 -29.27 3.89
C HIS A 158 3.80 -29.98 4.99
N ASP A 159 5.12 -29.88 4.96
CA ASP A 159 5.98 -30.46 6.01
C ASP A 159 5.88 -29.68 7.34
N ASN A 160 5.50 -28.42 7.31
CA ASN A 160 5.47 -27.56 8.50
C ASN A 160 4.07 -27.31 9.06
N PHE A 161 3.01 -27.50 8.25
CA PHE A 161 1.63 -27.23 8.67
C PHE A 161 0.71 -28.39 8.29
N ILE A 162 -0.06 -28.87 9.27
CA ILE A 162 -1.08 -29.89 9.06
C ILE A 162 -2.41 -29.24 8.66
N SER A 163 -2.68 -28.05 9.20
CA SER A 163 -3.93 -27.32 8.97
C SER A 163 -3.69 -25.85 8.63
N LYS A 164 -4.70 -25.17 8.09
CA LYS A 164 -4.62 -23.75 7.76
C LYS A 164 -4.55 -22.85 9.00
N GLU A 165 -5.10 -23.29 10.10
CA GLU A 165 -5.17 -22.59 11.38
C GLU A 165 -3.77 -22.41 12.00
N GLU A 166 -2.83 -23.30 11.65
CA GLU A 166 -1.43 -23.23 12.08
C GLU A 166 -0.62 -22.18 11.32
N MET A 167 -1.12 -21.69 10.18
CA MET A 167 -0.45 -20.69 9.34
C MET A 167 -0.65 -19.29 9.91
N THR A 168 -0.03 -19.01 11.06
CA THR A 168 -0.10 -17.69 11.69
C THR A 168 0.98 -16.74 11.17
N ILE A 169 0.82 -15.43 11.45
CA ILE A 169 1.80 -14.39 11.08
C ILE A 169 3.16 -14.67 11.74
N GLU A 170 3.18 -15.30 12.91
CA GLU A 170 4.39 -15.66 13.64
C GLU A 170 5.05 -16.95 13.12
N ALA A 171 4.26 -17.84 12.51
CA ALA A 171 4.75 -19.12 11.98
C ALA A 171 5.29 -19.02 10.57
N LEU A 172 4.63 -18.26 9.68
CA LEU A 172 4.99 -18.13 8.28
C LEU A 172 6.43 -17.63 8.03
N PRO A 173 6.98 -16.66 8.76
CA PRO A 173 8.37 -16.19 8.56
C PRO A 173 9.44 -17.24 8.85
N LYS A 174 9.09 -18.34 9.52
CA LYS A 174 10.00 -19.46 9.81
C LYS A 174 10.24 -20.35 8.58
N LEU A 175 9.42 -20.23 7.55
CA LEU A 175 9.54 -20.94 6.29
C LEU A 175 10.64 -20.30 5.43
N ARG A 176 11.83 -20.87 5.48
CA ARG A 176 13.03 -20.31 4.82
C ARG A 176 12.89 -20.25 3.30
N TYR A 177 12.33 -21.30 2.70
CA TYR A 177 12.20 -21.34 1.26
C TYR A 177 11.10 -20.40 0.76
N MET A 178 10.01 -20.27 1.50
CA MET A 178 8.97 -19.28 1.20
C MET A 178 9.53 -17.86 1.24
N THR A 179 10.31 -17.52 2.27
CA THR A 179 10.97 -16.22 2.37
C THR A 179 11.89 -15.97 1.17
N ALA A 180 12.74 -16.96 0.82
CA ALA A 180 13.61 -16.84 -0.35
C ALA A 180 12.85 -16.70 -1.68
N VAL A 181 11.69 -17.34 -1.81
CA VAL A 181 10.81 -17.18 -2.99
C VAL A 181 10.26 -15.75 -3.06
N LEU A 182 9.84 -15.18 -1.94
CA LEU A 182 9.33 -13.80 -1.89
C LEU A 182 10.44 -12.79 -2.18
N ASP A 183 11.62 -12.96 -1.60
CA ASP A 183 12.80 -12.12 -1.86
C ASP A 183 13.18 -12.14 -3.34
N GLU A 184 13.22 -13.33 -3.94
CA GLU A 184 13.52 -13.47 -5.36
C GLU A 184 12.42 -12.89 -6.25
N ALA A 185 11.16 -13.03 -5.86
CA ALA A 185 10.05 -12.43 -6.59
C ALA A 185 10.15 -10.90 -6.58
N ILE A 186 10.48 -10.29 -5.44
CA ILE A 186 10.70 -8.84 -5.32
C ILE A 186 11.91 -8.41 -6.16
N ARG A 187 12.98 -9.21 -6.19
CA ARG A 187 14.15 -8.91 -7.01
C ARG A 187 13.86 -8.92 -8.51
N VAL A 188 13.07 -9.89 -8.97
CA VAL A 188 12.77 -10.07 -10.41
C VAL A 188 11.63 -9.17 -10.87
N TYR A 189 10.66 -8.94 -10.00
CA TYR A 189 9.46 -8.16 -10.29
C TYR A 189 9.13 -7.21 -9.13
N PRO A 190 9.93 -6.14 -8.96
CA PRO A 190 9.75 -5.20 -7.85
C PRO A 190 8.45 -4.40 -7.99
N GLY A 191 7.78 -4.16 -6.87
CA GLY A 191 6.54 -3.38 -6.81
C GLY A 191 6.75 -1.89 -7.17
N ALA A 192 7.98 -1.37 -6.97
CA ALA A 192 8.40 -0.02 -7.36
C ALA A 192 9.80 -0.10 -7.97
N PRO A 193 9.91 -0.23 -9.32
CA PRO A 193 11.19 -0.43 -10.00
C PRO A 193 12.04 0.84 -10.11
N GLU A 194 11.52 2.00 -9.69
CA GLU A 194 12.19 3.29 -9.83
C GLU A 194 13.04 3.64 -8.61
N THR A 195 14.15 4.34 -8.88
CA THR A 195 15.00 4.92 -7.82
C THR A 195 14.32 6.17 -7.26
N LEU A 196 13.92 6.13 -6.00
CA LEU A 196 13.40 7.30 -5.31
C LEU A 196 14.58 8.20 -4.90
N ALA A 197 14.75 9.32 -5.61
CA ALA A 197 15.75 10.32 -5.25
C ALA A 197 15.45 10.92 -3.87
N ARG A 198 16.49 11.04 -3.04
CA ARG A 198 16.40 11.67 -1.72
C ARG A 198 17.39 12.81 -1.63
N LEU A 199 16.94 13.93 -1.07
CA LEU A 199 17.82 15.03 -0.68
C LEU A 199 18.32 14.74 0.75
N VAL A 200 19.64 14.64 0.88
CA VAL A 200 20.26 14.53 2.20
C VAL A 200 20.31 15.94 2.82
N PRO A 201 19.83 16.12 4.04
CA PRO A 201 19.92 17.42 4.72
C PRO A 201 21.37 17.88 4.87
N ILE A 202 21.59 19.19 4.91
CA ILE A 202 22.90 19.76 5.19
C ILE A 202 23.34 19.28 6.58
N GLY A 203 24.47 18.58 6.65
CA GLY A 203 24.99 17.98 7.88
C GLY A 203 24.92 16.43 7.93
N GLY A 204 24.27 15.80 6.95
CA GLY A 204 24.11 14.36 6.90
C GLY A 204 23.12 13.80 7.95
N MET A 205 22.96 12.48 7.99
CA MET A 205 22.33 11.78 9.13
C MET A 205 23.43 11.26 10.04
#